data_d956503586b330ae17a2b1c070e6c7e0
#
_entry.id   d956503586b330ae17a2b1c070e6c7e0
#
_cell.length_a   1.000
_cell.length_b   1.000
_cell.length_c   1.000
_cell.angle_alpha   90.00
_cell.angle_beta   90.00
_cell.angle_gamma   90.00
#
_symmetry.space_group_name_H-M   'P 1'
#
loop_
_entity.id
_entity.type
_entity.pdbx_description
1 polymer ?
#
loop_
_entity_poly.entity_id
_entity_poly.type
_entity_poly.pdbx_seq_one_letter_code
_entity_poly.pdbx_strand_id
1 'polypeptide(L)'
;RDLHCPLRRQRQMCIRDRATAVNMYLNDCDKIMVVANLPYYITTPILLNLMQQDIPIDGYVVMMQKEVGERLNAEVGTKAYGSLSIVTQYYTETSKVLTVPKSVFMPPPNVDSIVVKLMQREKPLVSVDDEQAFFKLAKAAFAQRRKTINNNYQNFFKDGKKYKSQIHQWLENANIDPKRRGETLSIQDLSLIHI
;
A
#
# COMPACT_ATOMS: atom_id res chain seq x y z
N ARG A 1 4.66 30.30 -24.22
CA ARG A 1 5.45 29.58 -25.25
C ARG A 1 5.52 28.12 -24.87
N ASP A 2 4.69 27.34 -25.57
CA ASP A 2 4.77 25.88 -25.78
C ASP A 2 5.05 24.93 -24.61
N LEU A 3 4.03 24.77 -23.78
CA LEU A 3 3.92 23.69 -22.79
C LEU A 3 3.14 22.47 -23.37
N HIS A 4 3.32 22.16 -24.63
CA HIS A 4 2.76 20.95 -25.26
C HIS A 4 3.81 19.83 -25.39
N CYS A 5 4.26 19.33 -24.26
CA CYS A 5 4.86 18.00 -24.23
C CYS A 5 3.74 16.97 -24.00
N PRO A 6 3.64 15.88 -24.79
CA PRO A 6 2.56 14.92 -24.65
C PRO A 6 2.53 14.35 -23.23
N LEU A 7 1.42 14.45 -22.54
CA LEU A 7 1.20 14.05 -21.13
C LEU A 7 1.71 12.63 -20.77
N ARG A 8 1.78 11.72 -21.73
CA ARG A 8 2.36 10.38 -21.55
C ARG A 8 3.88 10.39 -21.37
N ARG A 9 4.62 11.20 -22.12
CA ARG A 9 6.10 11.31 -21.96
C ARG A 9 6.45 12.08 -20.70
N GLN A 10 5.69 13.09 -20.33
CA GLN A 10 5.87 13.81 -19.07
C GLN A 10 5.66 12.90 -17.85
N ARG A 11 4.67 11.99 -17.88
CA ARG A 11 4.48 11.02 -16.78
C ARG A 11 5.66 10.07 -16.60
N GLN A 12 6.26 9.60 -17.68
CA GLN A 12 7.44 8.72 -17.62
C GLN A 12 8.74 9.47 -17.25
N MET A 13 8.94 10.69 -17.75
CA MET A 13 10.06 11.55 -17.36
C MET A 13 10.00 11.93 -15.89
N CYS A 14 8.84 12.38 -15.38
CA CYS A 14 8.68 12.72 -13.96
C CYS A 14 8.94 11.56 -12.99
N ILE A 15 8.80 10.31 -13.40
CA ILE A 15 9.06 9.15 -12.54
C ILE A 15 10.56 8.84 -12.45
N ARG A 16 11.28 8.90 -13.58
CA ARG A 16 12.73 8.66 -13.60
C ARG A 16 13.55 9.78 -12.97
N ASP A 17 13.11 11.03 -13.12
CA ASP A 17 13.87 12.19 -12.66
C ASP A 17 13.59 12.57 -11.19
N ARG A 18 12.59 11.94 -10.53
CA ARG A 18 12.22 12.31 -9.15
C ARG A 18 13.33 12.01 -8.14
N ALA A 19 13.89 10.81 -8.17
CA ALA A 19 15.00 10.44 -7.29
C ALA A 19 16.22 11.32 -7.55
N THR A 20 16.52 11.59 -8.82
CA THR A 20 17.62 12.50 -9.22
C THR A 20 17.35 13.92 -8.77
N ALA A 21 16.13 14.44 -8.95
CA ALA A 21 15.76 15.79 -8.50
C ALA A 21 15.78 15.92 -6.97
N VAL A 22 15.26 14.93 -6.23
CA VAL A 22 15.32 14.92 -4.78
C VAL A 22 16.76 14.91 -4.32
N ASN A 23 17.61 14.06 -4.88
CA ASN A 23 19.02 14.00 -4.54
C ASN A 23 19.79 15.26 -4.92
N MET A 24 19.45 15.95 -6.02
CA MET A 24 20.10 17.20 -6.42
C MET A 24 19.72 18.40 -5.57
N TYR A 25 18.47 18.49 -5.12
CA TYR A 25 17.94 19.70 -4.48
C TYR A 25 17.70 19.56 -2.97
N LEU A 26 17.71 18.34 -2.42
CA LEU A 26 17.33 18.08 -1.03
C LEU A 26 18.41 17.33 -0.23
N ASN A 27 19.63 17.18 -0.79
CA ASN A 27 20.74 16.50 -0.10
C ASN A 27 21.17 17.15 1.23
N ASP A 28 20.94 18.46 1.36
CA ASP A 28 21.30 19.22 2.56
C ASP A 28 20.15 19.32 3.58
N CYS A 29 19.06 18.59 3.36
CA CYS A 29 17.89 18.61 4.25
C CYS A 29 17.98 17.48 5.28
N ASP A 30 17.81 17.82 6.56
CA ASP A 30 17.76 16.84 7.67
C ASP A 30 16.54 15.92 7.57
N LYS A 31 15.44 16.41 7.00
CA LYS A 31 14.18 15.66 6.82
C LYS A 31 13.43 16.08 5.57
N ILE A 32 12.89 15.08 4.88
CA ILE A 32 12.07 15.29 3.68
C ILE A 32 10.65 14.81 3.96
N MET A 33 9.70 15.74 3.94
CA MET A 33 8.28 15.44 4.12
C MET A 33 7.46 15.76 2.87
N VAL A 34 6.61 14.84 2.44
CA VAL A 34 5.65 15.07 1.37
C VAL A 34 4.33 15.53 1.96
N VAL A 35 3.92 16.77 1.67
CA VAL A 35 2.62 17.30 2.07
C VAL A 35 1.78 17.53 0.81
N ALA A 36 0.66 16.81 0.67
CA ALA A 36 -0.13 16.86 -0.54
C ALA A 36 -1.64 16.64 -0.33
N ASN A 37 -2.43 17.36 -1.13
CA ASN A 37 -3.82 17.00 -1.38
C ASN A 37 -3.85 16.15 -2.67
N LEU A 38 -4.08 14.84 -2.52
CA LEU A 38 -4.00 13.91 -3.65
C LEU A 38 -5.34 13.80 -4.39
N PRO A 39 -5.32 13.84 -5.74
CA PRO A 39 -6.53 13.57 -6.52
C PRO A 39 -7.07 12.17 -6.22
N TYR A 40 -8.36 12.07 -5.91
CA TYR A 40 -8.99 10.84 -5.38
C TYR A 40 -8.80 9.61 -6.28
N TYR A 41 -8.84 9.80 -7.60
CA TYR A 41 -8.75 8.70 -8.57
C TYR A 41 -7.35 8.10 -8.72
N ILE A 42 -6.30 8.77 -8.22
CA ILE A 42 -4.90 8.34 -8.38
C ILE A 42 -4.11 8.28 -7.05
N THR A 43 -4.78 8.53 -5.93
CA THR A 43 -4.17 8.56 -4.60
C THR A 43 -3.33 7.32 -4.29
N THR A 44 -3.94 6.14 -4.39
CA THR A 44 -3.27 4.87 -4.08
C THR A 44 -2.05 4.60 -4.96
N PRO A 45 -2.12 4.69 -6.30
CA PRO A 45 -0.95 4.55 -7.16
C PRO A 45 0.19 5.52 -6.85
N ILE A 46 -0.13 6.78 -6.52
CA ILE A 46 0.90 7.77 -6.17
C ILE A 46 1.62 7.37 -4.88
N LEU A 47 0.87 7.06 -3.82
CA LEU A 47 1.45 6.69 -2.53
C LEU A 47 2.30 5.43 -2.61
N LEU A 48 1.77 4.37 -3.22
CA LEU A 48 2.52 3.12 -3.36
C LEU A 48 3.80 3.31 -4.18
N ASN A 49 3.73 4.10 -5.25
CA ASN A 49 4.90 4.39 -6.07
C ASN A 49 5.96 5.17 -5.27
N LEU A 50 5.56 6.16 -4.46
CA LEU A 50 6.50 6.93 -3.63
C LEU A 50 7.14 6.08 -2.52
N MET A 51 6.38 5.16 -1.90
CA MET A 51 6.88 4.29 -0.84
C MET A 51 7.82 3.18 -1.34
N GLN A 52 7.65 2.76 -2.60
CA GLN A 52 8.44 1.68 -3.21
C GLN A 52 9.68 2.18 -3.95
N GLN A 53 9.85 3.48 -4.08
CA GLN A 53 11.05 4.08 -4.67
C GLN A 53 12.11 4.31 -3.60
N ASP A 54 13.36 4.15 -4.00
CA ASP A 54 14.52 4.49 -3.17
C ASP A 54 14.73 6.02 -3.14
N ILE A 55 13.77 6.72 -2.54
CA ILE A 55 13.82 8.16 -2.33
C ILE A 55 13.84 8.39 -0.82
N PRO A 56 14.75 9.22 -0.30
CA PRO A 56 14.89 9.47 1.13
C PRO A 56 13.76 10.37 1.67
N ILE A 57 12.54 9.84 1.69
CA ILE A 57 11.38 10.54 2.24
C ILE A 57 11.10 10.01 3.64
N ASP A 58 11.15 10.90 4.65
CA ASP A 58 10.91 10.54 6.05
C ASP A 58 9.43 10.34 6.37
N GLY A 59 8.54 10.94 5.58
CA GLY A 59 7.12 10.77 5.80
C GLY A 59 6.23 11.57 4.87
N TYR A 60 4.94 11.32 5.02
CA TYR A 60 3.90 11.89 4.19
C TYR A 60 2.77 12.43 5.08
N VAL A 61 2.25 13.61 4.75
CA VAL A 61 1.00 14.14 5.30
C VAL A 61 0.08 14.38 4.10
N VAL A 62 -0.92 13.53 3.93
CA VAL A 62 -1.71 13.52 2.72
C VAL A 62 -3.19 13.55 3.02
N MET A 63 -3.92 14.36 2.22
CA MET A 63 -5.38 14.39 2.23
C MET A 63 -5.91 13.50 1.10
N MET A 64 -6.92 12.70 1.42
CA MET A 64 -7.53 11.74 0.50
C MET A 64 -8.98 11.45 0.89
N GLN A 65 -9.68 10.64 0.10
CA GLN A 65 -11.00 10.13 0.49
C GLN A 65 -10.93 9.37 1.82
N LYS A 66 -11.93 9.59 2.67
CA LYS A 66 -12.02 8.98 4.01
C LYS A 66 -11.89 7.46 3.97
N GLU A 67 -12.59 6.79 3.04
CA GLU A 67 -12.50 5.33 2.88
C GLU A 67 -11.07 4.85 2.59
N VAL A 68 -10.33 5.57 1.74
CA VAL A 68 -8.94 5.20 1.41
C VAL A 68 -8.04 5.36 2.63
N GLY A 69 -8.14 6.49 3.34
CA GLY A 69 -7.33 6.71 4.55
C GLY A 69 -7.66 5.73 5.69
N GLU A 70 -8.93 5.34 5.83
CA GLU A 70 -9.33 4.30 6.78
C GLU A 70 -8.71 2.93 6.44
N ARG A 71 -8.56 2.62 5.14
CA ARG A 71 -7.86 1.39 4.70
C ARG A 71 -6.37 1.42 5.01
N LEU A 72 -5.70 2.58 4.88
CA LEU A 72 -4.27 2.69 5.21
C LEU A 72 -4.00 2.37 6.68
N ASN A 73 -4.88 2.83 7.57
CA ASN A 73 -4.74 2.71 9.03
C ASN A 73 -5.61 1.57 9.63
N ALA A 74 -6.07 0.64 8.79
CA ALA A 74 -6.98 -0.41 9.24
C ALA A 74 -6.25 -1.48 10.06
N GLU A 75 -6.88 -1.89 11.16
CA GLU A 75 -6.42 -2.99 12.00
C GLU A 75 -6.85 -4.35 11.44
N VAL A 76 -6.07 -5.38 11.74
CA VAL A 76 -6.36 -6.78 11.40
C VAL A 76 -7.75 -7.18 11.88
N GLY A 77 -8.50 -7.88 11.04
CA GLY A 77 -9.85 -8.34 11.36
C GLY A 77 -10.95 -7.33 11.06
N THR A 78 -10.61 -6.08 10.70
CA THR A 78 -11.60 -5.06 10.36
C THR A 78 -12.04 -5.14 8.90
N LYS A 79 -13.22 -4.56 8.61
CA LYS A 79 -13.74 -4.49 7.25
C LYS A 79 -12.88 -3.65 6.31
N ALA A 80 -12.13 -2.69 6.79
CA ALA A 80 -11.26 -1.82 5.99
C ALA A 80 -9.91 -2.47 5.68
N TYR A 81 -9.48 -3.47 6.46
CA TYR A 81 -8.20 -4.14 6.32
C TYR A 81 -8.07 -4.91 5.01
N GLY A 82 -6.93 -4.74 4.34
CA GLY A 82 -6.69 -5.34 3.04
C GLY A 82 -5.25 -5.19 2.55
N SER A 83 -5.00 -5.55 1.29
CA SER A 83 -3.66 -5.48 0.71
C SER A 83 -3.04 -4.07 0.77
N LEU A 84 -3.86 -3.01 0.69
CA LEU A 84 -3.38 -1.64 0.83
C LEU A 84 -2.87 -1.37 2.25
N SER A 85 -3.57 -1.86 3.28
CA SER A 85 -3.14 -1.76 4.68
C SER A 85 -1.79 -2.46 4.89
N ILE A 86 -1.62 -3.66 4.32
CA ILE A 86 -0.37 -4.43 4.39
C ILE A 86 0.80 -3.63 3.83
N VAL A 87 0.69 -3.15 2.58
CA VAL A 87 1.80 -2.44 1.91
C VAL A 87 2.14 -1.16 2.67
N THR A 88 1.12 -0.38 3.07
CA THR A 88 1.37 0.88 3.77
C THR A 88 2.02 0.66 5.13
N GLN A 89 1.49 -0.27 5.93
CA GLN A 89 2.01 -0.54 7.28
C GLN A 89 3.35 -1.27 7.27
N TYR A 90 3.69 -1.94 6.18
CA TYR A 90 5.01 -2.53 5.98
C TYR A 90 6.11 -1.46 5.95
N TYR A 91 5.88 -0.38 5.18
CA TYR A 91 6.86 0.70 5.02
C TYR A 91 6.72 1.82 6.06
N THR A 92 5.49 2.08 6.56
CA THR A 92 5.20 3.27 7.35
C THR A 92 4.44 2.99 8.63
N GLU A 93 4.57 3.91 9.59
CA GLU A 93 3.66 4.07 10.71
C GLU A 93 2.55 5.03 10.31
N THR A 94 1.31 4.55 10.39
CA THR A 94 0.14 5.30 9.94
C THR A 94 -0.61 5.90 11.12
N SER A 95 -1.04 7.15 10.99
CA SER A 95 -1.90 7.79 11.96
C SER A 95 -2.91 8.73 11.29
N LYS A 96 -4.13 8.72 11.79
CA LYS A 96 -5.17 9.66 11.40
C LYS A 96 -4.89 11.01 12.07
N VAL A 97 -4.85 12.09 11.28
CA VAL A 97 -4.70 13.46 11.81
C VAL A 97 -6.08 14.06 12.05
N LEU A 98 -6.89 14.21 11.00
CA LEU A 98 -8.24 14.78 11.10
C LEU A 98 -9.14 14.30 9.96
N THR A 99 -10.44 14.42 10.16
CA THR A 99 -11.46 14.22 9.12
C THR A 99 -11.93 15.59 8.62
N VAL A 100 -12.03 15.75 7.32
CA VAL A 100 -12.49 16.98 6.66
C VAL A 100 -13.86 16.71 6.04
N PRO A 101 -14.93 17.35 6.54
CA PRO A 101 -16.26 17.20 5.98
C PRO A 101 -16.32 17.69 4.54
N LYS A 102 -17.10 17.03 3.70
CA LYS A 102 -17.28 17.41 2.29
C LYS A 102 -17.85 18.82 2.10
N SER A 103 -18.55 19.35 3.10
CA SER A 103 -19.17 20.68 3.07
C SER A 103 -18.17 21.84 3.05
N VAL A 104 -16.90 21.61 3.41
CA VAL A 104 -15.86 22.68 3.39
C VAL A 104 -15.25 22.91 2.02
N PHE A 105 -15.59 22.09 1.02
CA PHE A 105 -15.07 22.20 -0.34
C PHE A 105 -16.07 22.89 -1.27
N MET A 106 -15.57 23.62 -2.27
CA MET A 106 -16.37 24.23 -3.34
C MET A 106 -15.76 23.91 -4.71
N PRO A 107 -16.45 23.15 -5.57
CA PRO A 107 -17.69 22.41 -5.31
C PRO A 107 -17.49 21.26 -4.32
N PRO A 108 -18.52 20.87 -3.54
CA PRO A 108 -18.41 19.81 -2.57
C PRO A 108 -18.25 18.45 -3.26
N PRO A 109 -17.29 17.60 -2.80
CA PRO A 109 -17.16 16.23 -3.28
C PRO A 109 -18.30 15.35 -2.74
N ASN A 110 -18.46 14.14 -3.28
CA ASN A 110 -19.50 13.21 -2.84
C ASN A 110 -19.23 12.59 -1.47
N VAL A 111 -17.97 12.57 -1.02
CA VAL A 111 -17.52 11.88 0.20
C VAL A 111 -16.65 12.79 1.06
N ASP A 112 -16.58 12.51 2.34
CA ASP A 112 -15.66 13.18 3.26
C ASP A 112 -14.22 12.83 2.93
N SER A 113 -13.31 13.71 3.34
CA SER A 113 -11.87 13.52 3.24
C SER A 113 -11.27 13.23 4.61
N ILE A 114 -10.05 12.71 4.59
CA ILE A 114 -9.25 12.48 5.79
C ILE A 114 -7.82 12.91 5.50
N VAL A 115 -7.18 13.49 6.49
CA VAL A 115 -5.73 13.73 6.49
C VAL A 115 -5.08 12.62 7.31
N VAL A 116 -4.14 11.95 6.70
CA VAL A 116 -3.33 10.90 7.33
C VAL A 116 -1.86 11.30 7.31
N LYS A 117 -1.17 10.95 8.39
CA LYS A 117 0.28 11.05 8.50
C LYS A 117 0.87 9.64 8.41
N LEU A 118 1.85 9.48 7.56
CA LEU A 118 2.57 8.24 7.30
C LEU A 118 4.05 8.53 7.54
N MET A 119 4.64 7.94 8.57
CA MET A 119 6.07 8.10 8.86
C MET A 119 6.82 6.88 8.35
N GLN A 120 7.83 7.10 7.53
CA GLN A 120 8.66 6.02 6.99
C GLN A 120 9.36 5.30 8.14
N ARG A 121 9.36 3.99 8.12
CA ARG A 121 10.09 3.17 9.08
C ARG A 121 11.56 3.11 8.67
N GLU A 122 12.47 3.12 9.62
CA GLU A 122 13.89 2.87 9.37
C GLU A 122 14.13 1.45 8.81
N LYS A 123 13.31 0.50 9.25
CA LYS A 123 13.30 -0.88 8.75
C LYS A 123 11.84 -1.31 8.51
N PRO A 124 11.57 -2.09 7.48
CA PRO A 124 10.25 -2.66 7.27
C PRO A 124 9.73 -3.40 8.51
N LEU A 125 8.40 -3.46 8.67
CA LEU A 125 7.75 -4.07 9.84
C LEU A 125 8.10 -5.55 10.01
N VAL A 126 8.38 -6.25 8.92
CA VAL A 126 8.86 -7.64 8.86
C VAL A 126 9.98 -7.73 7.84
N SER A 127 10.94 -8.63 8.08
CA SER A 127 11.98 -8.96 7.09
C SER A 127 11.45 -10.02 6.14
N VAL A 128 11.64 -9.80 4.85
CA VAL A 128 11.27 -10.75 3.79
C VAL A 128 12.39 -10.80 2.75
N ASP A 129 12.63 -11.97 2.15
CA ASP A 129 13.71 -12.15 1.19
C ASP A 129 13.38 -11.52 -0.18
N ASP A 130 12.12 -11.54 -0.58
CA ASP A 130 11.60 -10.94 -1.82
C ASP A 130 10.32 -10.15 -1.56
N GLU A 131 10.44 -8.83 -1.49
CA GLU A 131 9.30 -7.93 -1.28
C GLU A 131 8.22 -8.06 -2.38
N GLN A 132 8.62 -8.29 -3.64
CA GLN A 132 7.67 -8.40 -4.74
C GLN A 132 6.83 -9.66 -4.60
N ALA A 133 7.47 -10.78 -4.24
CA ALA A 133 6.78 -12.03 -3.96
C ALA A 133 5.85 -11.87 -2.73
N PHE A 134 6.33 -11.24 -1.65
CA PHE A 134 5.54 -10.97 -0.46
C PHE A 134 4.28 -10.15 -0.77
N PHE A 135 4.40 -9.02 -1.49
CA PHE A 135 3.24 -8.22 -1.85
C PHE A 135 2.30 -8.91 -2.84
N LYS A 136 2.82 -9.79 -3.69
CA LYS A 136 2.00 -10.64 -4.56
C LYS A 136 1.18 -11.64 -3.75
N LEU A 137 1.77 -12.28 -2.74
CA LEU A 137 1.08 -13.16 -1.79
C LEU A 137 0.03 -12.40 -0.97
N ALA A 138 0.39 -11.23 -0.44
CA ALA A 138 -0.54 -10.36 0.26
C ALA A 138 -1.74 -9.98 -0.63
N LYS A 139 -1.50 -9.54 -1.88
CA LYS A 139 -2.57 -9.23 -2.84
C LYS A 139 -3.45 -10.45 -3.13
N ALA A 140 -2.84 -11.62 -3.27
CA ALA A 140 -3.57 -12.87 -3.48
C ALA A 140 -4.49 -13.22 -2.30
N ALA A 141 -4.02 -13.05 -1.05
CA ALA A 141 -4.80 -13.30 0.16
C ALA A 141 -6.13 -12.52 0.20
N PHE A 142 -6.15 -11.32 -0.40
CA PHE A 142 -7.31 -10.43 -0.46
C PHE A 142 -8.05 -10.42 -1.81
N ALA A 143 -7.71 -11.32 -2.74
CA ALA A 143 -8.30 -11.33 -4.08
C ALA A 143 -9.82 -11.52 -4.05
N GLN A 144 -10.33 -12.36 -3.17
CA GLN A 144 -11.76 -12.58 -2.95
C GLN A 144 -12.07 -12.58 -1.46
N ARG A 145 -12.64 -11.49 -0.96
CA ARG A 145 -12.87 -11.24 0.47
C ARG A 145 -13.63 -12.34 1.20
N ARG A 146 -14.64 -12.95 0.54
CA ARG A 146 -15.49 -14.00 1.13
C ARG A 146 -14.87 -15.39 1.08
N LYS A 147 -13.72 -15.56 0.47
CA LYS A 147 -13.04 -16.85 0.34
C LYS A 147 -11.94 -17.02 1.39
N THR A 148 -11.63 -18.27 1.70
CA THR A 148 -10.50 -18.63 2.55
C THR A 148 -9.19 -18.34 1.85
N ILE A 149 -8.10 -18.21 2.62
CA ILE A 149 -6.77 -17.95 2.05
C ILE A 149 -6.35 -19.05 1.09
N ASN A 150 -6.61 -20.33 1.42
CA ASN A 150 -6.33 -21.45 0.55
C ASN A 150 -7.04 -21.32 -0.81
N ASN A 151 -8.32 -20.98 -0.81
CA ASN A 151 -9.08 -20.78 -2.04
C ASN A 151 -8.61 -19.56 -2.83
N ASN A 152 -8.24 -18.48 -2.15
CA ASN A 152 -7.71 -17.29 -2.77
C ASN A 152 -6.40 -17.59 -3.50
N TYR A 153 -5.46 -18.28 -2.88
CA TYR A 153 -4.20 -18.66 -3.51
C TYR A 153 -4.39 -19.59 -4.71
N GLN A 154 -5.25 -20.63 -4.58
CA GLN A 154 -5.54 -21.52 -5.70
C GLN A 154 -6.17 -20.82 -6.91
N ASN A 155 -6.93 -19.76 -6.70
CA ASN A 155 -7.59 -19.03 -7.79
C ASN A 155 -6.75 -17.88 -8.34
N PHE A 156 -5.83 -17.32 -7.55
CA PHE A 156 -5.03 -16.16 -7.94
C PHE A 156 -3.82 -16.54 -8.77
N PHE A 157 -3.14 -17.63 -8.42
CA PHE A 157 -1.95 -18.07 -9.14
C PHE A 157 -2.33 -18.93 -10.34
N LYS A 158 -1.60 -18.74 -11.47
CA LYS A 158 -1.72 -19.59 -12.63
C LYS A 158 -1.41 -21.03 -12.20
N ASP A 159 -2.28 -21.97 -12.58
CA ASP A 159 -2.17 -23.37 -12.19
C ASP A 159 -2.26 -23.66 -10.66
N GLY A 160 -2.73 -22.70 -9.84
CA GLY A 160 -2.82 -22.87 -8.39
C GLY A 160 -3.66 -24.09 -7.96
N LYS A 161 -4.63 -24.51 -8.79
CA LYS A 161 -5.38 -25.76 -8.54
C LYS A 161 -4.51 -27.01 -8.68
N LYS A 162 -3.52 -26.99 -9.58
CA LYS A 162 -2.53 -28.08 -9.75
C LYS A 162 -1.61 -28.18 -8.53
N TYR A 163 -1.30 -27.04 -7.92
CA TYR A 163 -0.42 -26.94 -6.75
C TYR A 163 -1.17 -26.88 -5.40
N LYS A 164 -2.40 -27.39 -5.36
CA LYS A 164 -3.25 -27.34 -4.17
C LYS A 164 -2.59 -27.94 -2.93
N SER A 165 -1.90 -29.07 -3.04
CA SER A 165 -1.19 -29.71 -1.95
C SER A 165 -0.01 -28.90 -1.45
N GLN A 166 0.72 -28.26 -2.37
CA GLN A 166 1.85 -27.39 -2.02
C GLN A 166 1.38 -26.12 -1.30
N ILE A 167 0.30 -25.48 -1.80
CA ILE A 167 -0.30 -24.30 -1.15
C ILE A 167 -0.74 -24.68 0.28
N HIS A 168 -1.34 -25.84 0.44
CA HIS A 168 -1.74 -26.30 1.77
C HIS A 168 -0.52 -26.49 2.69
N GLN A 169 0.54 -27.11 2.18
CA GLN A 169 1.79 -27.30 2.90
C GLN A 169 2.47 -25.98 3.29
N TRP A 170 2.47 -24.97 2.41
CA TRP A 170 2.98 -23.62 2.75
C TRP A 170 2.23 -23.00 3.91
N LEU A 171 0.90 -23.13 3.93
CA LEU A 171 0.07 -22.60 5.01
C LEU A 171 0.30 -23.37 6.33
N GLU A 172 0.45 -24.69 6.27
CA GLU A 172 0.75 -25.51 7.44
C GLU A 172 2.15 -25.20 8.00
N ASN A 173 3.17 -25.07 7.15
CA ASN A 173 4.53 -24.69 7.56
C ASN A 173 4.55 -23.33 8.25
N ALA A 174 3.72 -22.38 7.79
CA ALA A 174 3.54 -21.07 8.39
C ALA A 174 2.62 -21.09 9.64
N ASN A 175 2.14 -22.27 10.06
CA ASN A 175 1.17 -22.45 11.14
C ASN A 175 -0.13 -21.64 10.96
N ILE A 176 -0.61 -21.56 9.72
CA ILE A 176 -1.83 -20.82 9.34
C ILE A 176 -2.93 -21.82 8.94
N ASP A 177 -4.07 -21.77 9.64
CA ASP A 177 -5.25 -22.55 9.24
C ASP A 177 -5.70 -22.14 7.83
N PRO A 178 -5.71 -23.06 6.85
CA PRO A 178 -6.14 -22.80 5.47
C PRO A 178 -7.58 -22.29 5.31
N LYS A 179 -8.40 -22.43 6.36
CA LYS A 179 -9.79 -21.94 6.40
C LYS A 179 -9.89 -20.47 6.80
N ARG A 180 -8.82 -19.87 7.34
CA ARG A 180 -8.80 -18.43 7.67
C ARG A 180 -9.02 -17.59 6.41
N ARG A 181 -9.51 -16.36 6.61
CA ARG A 181 -9.64 -15.35 5.54
C ARG A 181 -8.47 -14.38 5.61
N GLY A 182 -8.11 -13.78 4.47
CA GLY A 182 -7.02 -12.80 4.39
C GLY A 182 -7.14 -11.67 5.42
N GLU A 183 -8.36 -11.18 5.68
CA GLU A 183 -8.61 -10.10 6.65
C GLU A 183 -8.23 -10.45 8.09
N THR A 184 -8.12 -11.72 8.43
CA THR A 184 -7.72 -12.16 9.78
C THR A 184 -6.22 -12.40 9.95
N LEU A 185 -5.44 -12.24 8.87
CA LEU A 185 -4.00 -12.50 8.86
C LEU A 185 -3.24 -11.18 9.06
N SER A 186 -2.31 -11.19 10.00
CA SER A 186 -1.39 -10.07 10.22
C SER A 186 -0.30 -10.02 9.12
N ILE A 187 0.46 -8.93 9.09
CA ILE A 187 1.65 -8.81 8.23
C ILE A 187 2.68 -9.89 8.59
N GLN A 188 2.83 -10.17 9.89
CA GLN A 188 3.68 -11.25 10.41
C GLN A 188 3.23 -12.62 9.91
N ASP A 189 1.92 -12.95 10.01
CA ASP A 189 1.40 -14.22 9.49
C ASP A 189 1.72 -14.37 7.99
N LEU A 190 1.52 -13.31 7.19
CA LEU A 190 1.77 -13.35 5.75
C LEU A 190 3.26 -13.45 5.42
N SER A 191 4.15 -12.88 6.23
CA SER A 191 5.60 -13.01 6.02
C SER A 191 6.09 -14.44 6.20
N LEU A 192 5.50 -15.21 7.11
CA LEU A 192 5.84 -16.63 7.33
C LEU A 192 5.47 -17.53 6.14
N ILE A 193 4.48 -17.15 5.32
CA ILE A 193 4.13 -17.90 4.10
C ILE A 193 5.17 -17.68 3.00
N HIS A 194 5.89 -16.56 3.07
CA HIS A 194 6.83 -16.13 2.04
C HIS A 194 8.20 -16.82 2.17
N ILE A 195 8.57 -17.27 3.37
CA ILE A 195 9.87 -17.90 3.68
C ILE A 195 9.96 -19.32 3.11
#